data_38319532e372ca15905420aee010f6db
#
_entry.id   38319532e372ca15905420aee010f6db
#
_cell.length_a   1.000
_cell.length_b   1.000
_cell.length_c   1.000
_cell.angle_alpha   90.00
_cell.angle_beta   90.00
_cell.angle_gamma   90.00
#
_symmetry.space_group_name_H-M   'P 1'
#
loop_
_entity.id
_entity.type
_entity.pdbx_description
1 polymer ?
#
loop_
_entity_poly.entity_id
_entity_poly.type
_entity_poly.pdbx_seq_one_letter_code
_entity_poly.pdbx_strand_id
1 'polypeptide(L)'
;MRHAIELAGNVPKLPFAAVIVDQDTGQILSQGWNQSSINPTWHGEIDAINRMVQSGYDFSGRPLVLYTTAEPCPMCQGAIQWTGIQTVVFGASIRFLQQLGWKQIDILAQEVADRTPFNQCTVLGGVLQHECQALFESVSK
;
A
#
# COMPACT_ATOMS: atom_id res chain seq x y z
N MET A 1 5.04 -1.80 9.43
CA MET A 1 5.40 -0.56 8.71
C MET A 1 6.92 -0.38 8.51
N ARG A 2 7.77 -0.59 9.51
CA ARG A 2 9.24 -0.41 9.35
C ARG A 2 9.81 -1.18 8.17
N HIS A 3 9.34 -2.40 7.95
CA HIS A 3 9.79 -3.20 6.81
C HIS A 3 9.39 -2.57 5.47
N ALA A 4 8.19 -1.99 5.37
CA ALA A 4 7.78 -1.27 4.16
C ALA A 4 8.67 -0.04 3.89
N ILE A 5 9.04 0.68 4.94
CA ILE A 5 9.97 1.82 4.83
C ILE A 5 11.34 1.37 4.31
N GLU A 6 11.87 0.27 4.80
CA GLU A 6 13.13 -0.31 4.32
C GLU A 6 13.04 -0.69 2.84
N LEU A 7 11.94 -1.33 2.43
CA LEU A 7 11.71 -1.72 1.04
C LEU A 7 11.65 -0.53 0.09
N ALA A 8 11.16 0.61 0.55
CA ALA A 8 11.13 1.84 -0.24
C ALA A 8 12.54 2.29 -0.67
N GLY A 9 13.57 1.85 0.04
CA GLY A 9 14.96 2.08 -0.34
C GLY A 9 15.37 1.44 -1.68
N ASN A 10 14.63 0.43 -2.17
CA ASN A 10 14.86 -0.15 -3.48
C ASN A 10 14.45 0.79 -4.62
N VAL A 11 13.58 1.75 -4.34
CA VAL A 11 13.03 2.69 -5.31
C VAL A 11 13.03 4.12 -4.73
N PRO A 12 14.21 4.67 -4.42
CA PRO A 12 14.28 5.93 -3.66
C PRO A 12 13.66 7.13 -4.36
N LYS A 13 13.51 7.08 -5.68
CA LYS A 13 12.85 8.14 -6.45
C LYS A 13 11.32 8.02 -6.45
N LEU A 14 10.80 6.84 -6.16
CA LEU A 14 9.37 6.54 -6.09
C LEU A 14 9.13 5.65 -4.87
N PRO A 15 9.30 6.18 -3.64
CA PRO A 15 9.43 5.37 -2.41
C PRO A 15 8.10 4.79 -1.93
N PHE A 16 7.37 4.18 -2.83
CA PHE A 16 6.12 3.48 -2.57
C PHE A 16 6.40 2.00 -2.42
N ALA A 17 6.18 1.46 -1.22
CA ALA A 17 6.41 0.06 -0.92
C ALA A 17 5.32 -0.48 0.01
N ALA A 18 5.03 -1.77 -0.11
CA ALA A 18 3.99 -2.42 0.64
C ALA A 18 4.39 -3.82 1.10
N VAL A 19 3.82 -4.24 2.22
CA VAL A 19 4.02 -5.56 2.83
C VAL A 19 2.65 -6.13 3.20
N ILE A 20 2.39 -7.39 2.83
CA ILE A 20 1.16 -8.10 3.20
C ILE A 20 1.51 -9.12 4.29
N VAL A 21 0.77 -9.09 5.37
CA VAL A 21 1.00 -9.91 6.57
C VAL A 21 -0.25 -10.70 6.91
N ASP A 22 -0.08 -11.97 7.28
CA ASP A 22 -1.12 -12.76 7.93
C ASP A 22 -1.23 -12.29 9.39
N GLN A 23 -2.38 -11.72 9.77
CA GLN A 23 -2.56 -11.13 11.09
C GLN A 23 -2.51 -12.16 12.22
N ASP A 24 -2.98 -13.40 11.98
CA ASP A 24 -3.00 -14.43 12.99
C ASP A 24 -1.61 -14.98 13.32
N THR A 25 -0.75 -15.10 12.31
CA THR A 25 0.59 -15.69 12.47
C THR A 25 1.70 -14.66 12.56
N GLY A 26 1.46 -13.43 12.09
CA GLY A 26 2.48 -12.39 11.92
C GLY A 26 3.42 -12.65 10.75
N GLN A 27 3.17 -13.69 9.94
CA GLN A 27 4.00 -14.04 8.80
C GLN A 27 3.87 -13.01 7.69
N ILE A 28 5.00 -12.55 7.15
CA ILE A 28 5.04 -11.75 5.92
C ILE A 28 4.79 -12.69 4.74
N LEU A 29 3.66 -12.49 4.05
CA LEU A 29 3.27 -13.30 2.91
C LEU A 29 3.86 -12.77 1.61
N SER A 30 4.04 -11.45 1.52
CA SER A 30 4.50 -10.81 0.31
C SER A 30 5.00 -9.41 0.60
N GLN A 31 5.83 -8.91 -0.29
CA GLN A 31 6.34 -7.54 -0.27
C GLN A 31 6.48 -7.03 -1.70
N GLY A 32 6.34 -5.73 -1.88
CA GLY A 32 6.42 -5.11 -3.19
C GLY A 32 6.82 -3.65 -3.11
N TRP A 33 7.27 -3.12 -4.22
CA TRP A 33 7.62 -1.71 -4.38
C TRP A 33 7.26 -1.23 -5.77
N ASN A 34 7.22 0.08 -5.94
CA ASN A 34 6.81 0.69 -7.20
C ASN A 34 7.65 0.21 -8.37
N GLN A 35 6.99 -0.25 -9.43
CA GLN A 35 7.59 -0.70 -10.68
C GLN A 35 6.94 -0.01 -11.88
N SER A 36 6.48 1.22 -11.70
CA SER A 36 5.79 1.98 -12.74
C SER A 36 6.68 2.33 -13.94
N SER A 37 8.00 2.20 -13.82
CA SER A 37 8.91 2.30 -14.95
C SER A 37 8.74 1.14 -15.95
N ILE A 38 8.25 0.00 -15.49
CA ILE A 38 7.97 -1.19 -16.32
C ILE A 38 6.53 -1.16 -16.81
N ASN A 39 5.59 -0.89 -15.89
CA ASN A 39 4.16 -0.81 -16.19
C ASN A 39 3.55 0.31 -15.34
N PRO A 40 2.93 1.34 -15.97
CA PRO A 40 2.41 2.51 -15.24
C PRO A 40 1.44 2.21 -14.10
N THR A 41 0.74 1.08 -14.14
CA THR A 41 -0.18 0.66 -13.09
C THR A 41 0.47 -0.19 -12.00
N TRP A 42 1.73 -0.52 -12.14
CA TRP A 42 2.42 -1.43 -11.24
C TRP A 42 2.98 -0.68 -10.03
N HIS A 43 2.07 -0.25 -9.16
CA HIS A 43 2.38 0.38 -7.88
C HIS A 43 2.86 -0.66 -6.85
N GLY A 44 3.39 -0.21 -5.73
CA GLY A 44 3.90 -1.10 -4.69
C GLY A 44 2.88 -2.08 -4.15
N GLU A 45 1.65 -1.62 -3.94
CA GLU A 45 0.55 -2.47 -3.47
C GLU A 45 0.18 -3.53 -4.51
N ILE A 46 0.13 -3.16 -5.79
CA ILE A 46 -0.12 -4.09 -6.89
C ILE A 46 1.00 -5.13 -6.97
N ASP A 47 2.25 -4.70 -6.83
CA ASP A 47 3.41 -5.60 -6.83
C ASP A 47 3.31 -6.63 -5.69
N ALA A 48 2.98 -6.18 -4.49
CA ALA A 48 2.81 -7.06 -3.33
C ALA A 48 1.68 -8.07 -3.53
N ILE A 49 0.52 -7.62 -4.03
CA ILE A 49 -0.63 -8.49 -4.32
C ILE A 49 -0.25 -9.53 -5.38
N ASN A 50 0.36 -9.11 -6.48
CA ASN A 50 0.77 -10.01 -7.55
C ASN A 50 1.75 -11.07 -7.06
N ARG A 51 2.74 -10.69 -6.27
CA ARG A 51 3.72 -11.64 -5.71
C ARG A 51 3.07 -12.62 -4.74
N MET A 52 2.11 -12.19 -3.93
CA MET A 52 1.35 -13.09 -3.05
C MET A 52 0.58 -14.13 -3.85
N VAL A 53 -0.15 -13.68 -4.86
CA VAL A 53 -0.93 -14.59 -5.73
C VAL A 53 -0.03 -15.57 -6.46
N GLN A 54 1.08 -15.09 -7.03
CA GLN A 54 2.03 -15.91 -7.77
C GLN A 54 2.75 -16.94 -6.88
N SER A 55 2.90 -16.68 -5.58
CA SER A 55 3.55 -17.60 -4.65
C SER A 55 2.75 -18.89 -4.43
N GLY A 56 1.47 -18.91 -4.79
CA GLY A 56 0.58 -20.05 -4.57
C GLY A 56 0.10 -20.19 -3.13
N TYR A 57 0.41 -19.23 -2.24
CA TYR A 57 -0.09 -19.25 -0.87
C TYR A 57 -1.62 -19.16 -0.86
N ASP A 58 -2.28 -20.08 -0.17
CA ASP A 58 -3.73 -20.02 0.01
C ASP A 58 -4.08 -19.03 1.11
N PHE A 59 -4.45 -17.82 0.71
CA PHE A 59 -4.84 -16.75 1.62
C PHE A 59 -6.36 -16.65 1.82
N SER A 60 -7.14 -17.57 1.25
CA SER A 60 -8.61 -17.57 1.34
C SER A 60 -9.05 -17.61 2.81
N GLY A 61 -9.89 -16.65 3.23
CA GLY A 61 -10.38 -16.58 4.59
C GLY A 61 -9.35 -16.18 5.63
N ARG A 62 -8.13 -15.87 5.26
CA ARG A 62 -7.08 -15.40 6.18
C ARG A 62 -7.26 -13.92 6.50
N PRO A 63 -7.04 -13.52 7.76
CA PRO A 63 -7.05 -12.10 8.11
C PRO A 63 -5.76 -11.44 7.66
N LEU A 64 -5.82 -10.67 6.56
CA LEU A 64 -4.67 -10.04 5.95
C LEU A 64 -4.59 -8.55 6.31
N VAL A 65 -3.38 -8.08 6.56
CA VAL A 65 -3.06 -6.66 6.72
C VAL A 65 -2.06 -6.25 5.65
N LEU A 66 -2.36 -5.16 4.94
CA LEU A 66 -1.42 -4.55 4.02
C LEU A 66 -0.88 -3.27 4.64
N TYR A 67 0.44 -3.22 4.81
CA TYR A 67 1.17 -2.03 5.26
C TYR A 67 1.79 -1.36 4.04
N THR A 68 1.60 -0.06 3.92
CA THR A 68 2.14 0.70 2.79
C THR A 68 2.69 2.05 3.24
N THR A 69 3.76 2.51 2.61
CA THR A 69 4.41 3.78 2.97
C THR A 69 3.51 4.99 2.68
N ALA A 70 2.63 4.86 1.70
CA ALA A 70 1.67 5.91 1.34
C ALA A 70 0.26 5.35 1.25
N GLU A 71 -0.72 6.20 1.50
CA GLU A 71 -2.14 5.87 1.35
C GLU A 71 -2.40 5.30 -0.05
N PRO A 72 -3.05 4.13 -0.17
CA PRO A 72 -3.33 3.53 -1.47
C PRO A 72 -4.17 4.47 -2.35
N CYS A 73 -3.75 4.64 -3.60
CA CYS A 73 -4.57 5.34 -4.59
C CYS A 73 -5.84 4.52 -4.89
N PRO A 74 -6.86 5.10 -5.56
CA PRO A 74 -8.11 4.37 -5.85
C PRO A 74 -7.91 3.05 -6.60
N MET A 75 -6.95 2.97 -7.53
CA MET A 75 -6.61 1.73 -8.23
C MET A 75 -6.12 0.66 -7.26
N CYS A 76 -5.18 1.01 -6.40
CA CYS A 76 -4.61 0.09 -5.42
C CYS A 76 -5.62 -0.32 -4.36
N GLN A 77 -6.39 0.63 -3.83
CA GLN A 77 -7.42 0.30 -2.85
C GLN A 77 -8.50 -0.59 -3.47
N GLY A 78 -8.87 -0.36 -4.72
CA GLY A 78 -9.76 -1.26 -5.45
C GLY A 78 -9.19 -2.68 -5.54
N ALA A 79 -7.92 -2.83 -5.90
CA ALA A 79 -7.25 -4.12 -5.94
C ALA A 79 -7.21 -4.80 -4.55
N ILE A 80 -6.96 -4.04 -3.50
CA ILE A 80 -7.00 -4.50 -2.10
C ILE A 80 -8.39 -5.05 -1.76
N GLN A 81 -9.46 -4.34 -2.15
CA GLN A 81 -10.84 -4.76 -1.92
C GLN A 81 -11.15 -6.07 -2.65
N TRP A 82 -10.76 -6.20 -3.92
CA TRP A 82 -10.98 -7.41 -4.71
C TRP A 82 -10.18 -8.61 -4.20
N THR A 83 -9.02 -8.37 -3.59
CA THR A 83 -8.18 -9.41 -3.01
C THR A 83 -8.73 -9.93 -1.68
N GLY A 84 -9.64 -9.18 -1.04
CA GLY A 84 -10.23 -9.55 0.25
C GLY A 84 -9.35 -9.18 1.46
N ILE A 85 -8.41 -8.26 1.29
CA ILE A 85 -7.60 -7.76 2.41
C ILE A 85 -8.48 -6.89 3.30
N GLN A 86 -8.52 -7.19 4.61
CA GLN A 86 -9.46 -6.56 5.54
C GLN A 86 -8.90 -5.36 6.29
N THR A 87 -7.60 -5.14 6.24
CA THR A 87 -6.97 -4.01 6.95
C THR A 87 -5.85 -3.43 6.10
N VAL A 88 -5.88 -2.11 5.97
CA VAL A 88 -4.80 -1.31 5.35
C VAL A 88 -4.25 -0.37 6.39
N VAL A 89 -2.93 -0.33 6.49
CA VAL A 89 -2.20 0.59 7.37
C VAL A 89 -1.24 1.40 6.51
N PHE A 90 -1.37 2.72 6.51
CA PHE A 90 -0.48 3.58 5.71
C PHE A 90 0.19 4.66 6.56
N GLY A 91 1.30 5.20 6.05
CA GLY A 91 2.05 6.27 6.70
C GLY A 91 1.67 7.65 6.17
N ALA A 92 2.13 8.00 4.97
CA ALA A 92 1.87 9.29 4.34
C ALA A 92 0.51 9.31 3.62
N SER A 93 -0.29 10.36 3.84
CA SER A 93 -1.61 10.48 3.24
C SER A 93 -1.55 10.98 1.79
N ILE A 94 -2.61 10.70 1.02
CA ILE A 94 -2.80 11.29 -0.32
C ILE A 94 -2.74 12.82 -0.25
N ARG A 95 -3.38 13.43 0.75
CA ARG A 95 -3.39 14.88 0.91
C ARG A 95 -1.99 15.44 1.14
N PHE A 96 -1.18 14.78 1.96
CA PHE A 96 0.21 15.16 2.17
C PHE A 96 1.01 15.09 0.86
N LEU A 97 0.86 14.01 0.10
CA LEU A 97 1.53 13.85 -1.18
C LEU A 97 1.13 14.94 -2.18
N GLN A 98 -0.15 15.30 -2.23
CA GLN A 98 -0.65 16.39 -3.06
C GLN A 98 0.01 17.72 -2.68
N GLN A 99 0.13 18.01 -1.37
CA GLN A 99 0.79 19.21 -0.88
C GLN A 99 2.26 19.29 -1.30
N LEU A 100 2.93 18.15 -1.40
CA LEU A 100 4.30 18.07 -1.91
C LEU A 100 4.38 18.15 -3.45
N GLY A 101 3.25 18.18 -4.15
CA GLY A 101 3.22 18.22 -5.61
C GLY A 101 3.25 16.86 -6.30
N TRP A 102 3.09 15.76 -5.56
CA TRP A 102 2.95 14.44 -6.16
C TRP A 102 1.58 14.31 -6.85
N LYS A 103 1.58 13.71 -8.04
CA LYS A 103 0.32 13.40 -8.74
C LYS A 103 -0.45 12.35 -7.96
N GLN A 104 -1.70 12.67 -7.65
CA GLN A 104 -2.61 11.75 -6.97
C GLN A 104 -4.02 11.94 -7.56
N ILE A 105 -4.75 10.84 -7.67
CA ILE A 105 -6.21 10.93 -7.90
C ILE A 105 -6.82 11.38 -6.57
N ASP A 106 -7.65 12.42 -6.62
CA ASP A 106 -8.22 13.06 -5.41
C ASP A 106 -9.41 12.28 -4.84
N ILE A 107 -9.17 11.01 -4.54
CA ILE A 107 -10.11 10.10 -3.88
C ILE A 107 -9.32 9.36 -2.80
N LEU A 108 -9.80 9.45 -1.56
CA LEU A 108 -9.13 8.82 -0.43
C LEU A 108 -9.41 7.31 -0.39
N ALA A 109 -8.48 6.55 0.16
CA ALA A 109 -8.62 5.09 0.32
C ALA A 109 -9.90 4.73 1.09
N GLN A 110 -10.25 5.50 2.12
CA GLN A 110 -11.48 5.29 2.90
C GLN A 110 -12.74 5.40 2.03
N GLU A 111 -12.77 6.31 1.07
CA GLU A 111 -13.92 6.45 0.18
C GLU A 111 -14.15 5.20 -0.67
N VAL A 112 -13.08 4.60 -1.17
CA VAL A 112 -13.16 3.35 -1.93
C VAL A 112 -13.62 2.20 -1.01
N ALA A 113 -13.06 2.11 0.19
CA ALA A 113 -13.44 1.10 1.18
C ALA A 113 -14.92 1.20 1.55
N ASP A 114 -15.41 2.42 1.82
CA ASP A 114 -16.80 2.67 2.21
C ASP A 114 -17.82 2.28 1.13
N ARG A 115 -17.39 2.29 -0.13
CA ARG A 115 -18.25 1.95 -1.28
C ARG A 115 -18.08 0.52 -1.77
N THR A 116 -17.39 -0.32 -1.02
CA THR A 116 -17.16 -1.73 -1.37
C THR A 116 -18.00 -2.62 -0.47
N PRO A 117 -19.20 -3.05 -0.93
CA PRO A 117 -20.11 -3.83 -0.08
C PRO A 117 -19.67 -5.28 0.15
N PHE A 118 -18.80 -5.81 -0.70
CA PHE A 118 -18.39 -7.22 -0.66
C PHE A 118 -17.13 -7.47 0.18
N ASN A 119 -16.45 -6.44 0.66
CA ASN A 119 -15.27 -6.58 1.53
C ASN A 119 -15.16 -5.37 2.46
N GLN A 120 -15.39 -5.61 3.75
CA GLN A 120 -15.17 -4.59 4.77
C GLN A 120 -13.67 -4.45 5.01
N CYS A 121 -13.13 -3.26 4.78
CA CYS A 121 -11.73 -2.96 4.96
C CYS A 121 -11.56 -1.80 5.94
N THR A 122 -10.83 -2.04 7.03
CA THR A 122 -10.41 -1.00 7.97
C THR A 122 -9.20 -0.28 7.41
N VAL A 123 -9.27 1.04 7.31
CA VAL A 123 -8.17 1.87 6.79
C VAL A 123 -7.62 2.74 7.93
N LEU A 124 -6.36 2.52 8.27
CA LEU A 124 -5.67 3.20 9.37
C LEU A 124 -4.49 3.99 8.84
N GLY A 125 -4.57 5.32 8.93
CA GLY A 125 -3.51 6.21 8.46
C GLY A 125 -2.64 6.75 9.58
N GLY A 126 -1.50 7.35 9.18
CA GLY A 126 -0.61 8.05 10.09
C GLY A 126 0.32 7.15 10.92
N VAL A 127 0.47 5.90 10.55
CA VAL A 127 1.38 4.96 11.25
C VAL A 127 2.81 5.19 10.78
N LEU A 128 3.70 5.51 11.71
CA LEU A 128 5.06 5.98 11.42
C LEU A 128 5.03 7.13 10.40
N GLN A 129 4.09 8.04 10.60
CA GLN A 129 3.78 9.10 9.63
C GLN A 129 5.01 9.92 9.27
N HIS A 130 5.78 10.36 10.26
CA HIS A 130 6.95 11.22 10.02
C HIS A 130 8.03 10.51 9.20
N GLU A 131 8.29 9.25 9.53
CA GLU A 131 9.28 8.44 8.81
C GLU A 131 8.84 8.18 7.36
N CYS A 132 7.55 7.90 7.15
CA CYS A 132 7.00 7.72 5.81
C CYS A 132 7.01 9.03 5.02
N GLN A 133 6.59 10.14 5.63
CA GLN A 133 6.61 11.46 4.99
C GLN A 133 8.02 11.87 4.55
N ALA A 134 9.02 11.58 5.39
CA ALA A 134 10.42 11.90 5.09
C ALA A 134 10.91 11.23 3.80
N LEU A 135 10.41 10.04 3.47
CA LEU A 135 10.75 9.36 2.21
C LEU A 135 10.38 10.22 0.99
N PHE A 136 9.22 10.85 1.04
CA PHE A 136 8.70 11.65 -0.09
C PHE A 136 9.27 13.07 -0.12
N GLU A 137 9.55 13.64 1.03
CA GLU A 137 10.18 14.96 1.15
C GLU A 137 11.60 14.96 0.59
N SER A 138 12.32 13.84 0.72
CA SER A 138 13.70 13.72 0.25
C SER A 138 13.84 13.63 -1.26
N VAL A 139 12.73 13.44 -2.00
CA VAL A 139 12.75 13.26 -3.45
C VAL A 139 12.68 14.62 -4.14
N SER A 140 13.67 14.92 -4.98
CA SER A 140 13.64 16.06 -5.90
C SER A 140 12.64 15.81 -7.03
N LYS A 141 11.77 16.77 -7.26
CA LYS A 141 10.74 16.70 -8.31
C LYS A 141 11.02 17.71 -9.43
#